data_5f61f6275048765a74ab87d789e051aa
#
_entry.id   5f61f6275048765a74ab87d789e051aa
#
_cell.length_a   1.000
_cell.length_b   1.000
_cell.length_c   1.000
_cell.angle_alpha   90.00
_cell.angle_beta   90.00
_cell.angle_gamma   90.00
#
_symmetry.space_group_name_H-M   'P 1'
#
loop_
_entity.id
_entity.type
_entity.pdbx_description
1 polymer ?
#
loop_
_entity_poly.entity_id
_entity_poly.type
_entity_poly.pdbx_seq_one_letter_code
_entity_poly.pdbx_strand_id
1 'polypeptide(L)'
;MASLICTLRDHQDDVNWCSFSARLLATCSGDKTLRIYDAHDFSELPFSPLTGHGYSVHCCCFSPCGQFLASCSTDASTLVWSMVTGDIEAVLEHPGRGPVRICALSPDSAHLVSGASDGTLALWNFPSKKLSRTGGVSDTTMVACSFSPCSQMFMTGSTYGDLRLWDLDLNHLLAEKNAHDLGVSCCSFAPSILSGGQVVQFRLASCGQDCHLKIWAISKFASGGFKMVLLHTLAGQTAPVLCCAYSSDGQLLVSGSVDKSVKVYDANNAVLLYTLNQHERYVTACSFSPTSPLIATGSMDKTVNIWRLEDRCSGHGFKEESAETSCKGKATAGLSKLLVADWSERDVTEWLVEEGLEGLVDKFKANNIDGTELLSLTKETLASELGIDGYSYEREAIESWINTKNRSSPMTNLPLLTTLLTPNHTLKMAISRWKTSQ
;
A
#
# COMPACT_ATOMS: atom_id res chain seq x y z
N MET A 1 4.00 18.81 -10.05
CA MET A 1 4.27 18.12 -11.34
C MET A 1 4.62 16.66 -11.05
N ALA A 2 4.56 15.78 -12.09
CA ALA A 2 5.13 14.44 -11.97
C ALA A 2 6.42 14.41 -12.80
N SER A 3 7.52 13.96 -12.22
CA SER A 3 8.84 13.92 -12.86
C SER A 3 9.40 12.49 -12.88
N LEU A 4 10.06 12.12 -13.98
CA LEU A 4 10.80 10.86 -14.06
C LEU A 4 12.12 11.02 -13.30
N ILE A 5 12.38 10.12 -12.34
CA ILE A 5 13.64 10.10 -11.58
C ILE A 5 14.68 9.28 -12.29
N CYS A 6 14.35 8.01 -12.59
CA CYS A 6 15.26 7.09 -13.26
C CYS A 6 14.49 6.02 -14.03
N THR A 7 15.21 5.31 -14.91
CA THR A 7 14.73 4.15 -15.66
C THR A 7 15.66 2.99 -15.41
N LEU A 8 15.15 1.91 -14.82
CA LEU A 8 15.88 0.67 -14.59
C LEU A 8 15.77 -0.22 -15.85
N ARG A 9 16.91 -0.76 -16.32
CA ARG A 9 17.02 -1.49 -17.61
C ARG A 9 17.66 -2.87 -17.46
N ASP A 10 17.46 -3.49 -16.33
CA ASP A 10 18.19 -4.71 -15.97
C ASP A 10 17.49 -5.99 -16.43
N HIS A 11 16.16 -5.98 -16.60
CA HIS A 11 15.41 -7.12 -17.10
C HIS A 11 15.68 -7.40 -18.58
N GLN A 12 15.71 -8.70 -18.94
CA GLN A 12 15.98 -9.15 -20.30
C GLN A 12 14.72 -9.47 -21.11
N ASP A 13 13.54 -9.46 -20.44
CA ASP A 13 12.24 -9.71 -21.04
C ASP A 13 11.17 -8.79 -20.39
N ASP A 14 9.92 -8.92 -20.82
CA ASP A 14 8.79 -8.13 -20.35
C ASP A 14 8.75 -8.06 -18.82
N VAL A 15 8.62 -6.86 -18.26
CA VAL A 15 8.34 -6.67 -16.83
C VAL A 15 6.87 -6.92 -16.60
N ASN A 16 6.53 -7.92 -15.80
CA ASN A 16 5.15 -8.34 -15.60
C ASN A 16 4.50 -7.68 -14.38
N TRP A 17 5.28 -7.41 -13.32
CA TRP A 17 4.77 -6.82 -12.08
C TRP A 17 5.85 -6.04 -11.34
N CYS A 18 5.41 -5.11 -10.47
CA CYS A 18 6.26 -4.43 -9.50
C CYS A 18 5.53 -4.25 -8.17
N SER A 19 6.28 -4.22 -7.08
CA SER A 19 5.76 -4.05 -5.73
C SER A 19 6.76 -3.29 -4.88
N PHE A 20 6.27 -2.31 -4.11
CA PHE A 20 7.07 -1.61 -3.10
C PHE A 20 6.85 -2.19 -1.70
N SER A 21 7.90 -2.22 -0.92
CA SER A 21 7.85 -2.20 0.54
C SER A 21 8.32 -0.82 1.04
N ALA A 22 8.41 -0.64 2.34
CA ALA A 22 8.91 0.62 2.91
C ALA A 22 10.36 0.95 2.50
N ARG A 23 11.18 -0.07 2.15
CA ARG A 23 12.61 0.08 1.86
C ARG A 23 13.04 -0.49 0.52
N LEU A 24 12.25 -1.33 -0.10
CA LEU A 24 12.64 -2.07 -1.29
C LEU A 24 11.60 -1.94 -2.39
N LEU A 25 12.07 -1.99 -3.62
CA LEU A 25 11.28 -2.21 -4.82
C LEU A 25 11.62 -3.59 -5.38
N ALA A 26 10.62 -4.43 -5.60
CA ALA A 26 10.74 -5.68 -6.32
C ALA A 26 10.07 -5.56 -7.69
N THR A 27 10.70 -6.13 -8.70
CA THR A 27 10.15 -6.27 -10.04
C THR A 27 10.28 -7.71 -10.50
N CYS A 28 9.34 -8.22 -11.28
CA CYS A 28 9.40 -9.56 -11.83
C CYS A 28 9.12 -9.57 -13.34
N SER A 29 9.66 -10.59 -14.02
CA SER A 29 9.73 -10.57 -15.47
C SER A 29 9.52 -11.94 -16.14
N GLY A 30 9.25 -11.91 -17.43
CA GLY A 30 9.31 -13.04 -18.33
C GLY A 30 10.68 -13.70 -18.40
N ASP A 31 11.75 -12.99 -18.04
CA ASP A 31 13.12 -13.52 -17.96
C ASP A 31 13.34 -14.51 -16.80
N LYS A 32 12.29 -14.87 -16.06
CA LYS A 32 12.24 -15.82 -14.93
C LYS A 32 12.89 -15.31 -13.66
N THR A 33 13.27 -14.05 -13.60
CA THR A 33 13.96 -13.45 -12.46
C THR A 33 13.07 -12.43 -11.73
N LEU A 34 13.41 -12.19 -10.47
CA LEU A 34 12.99 -11.00 -9.77
C LEU A 34 14.20 -10.12 -9.50
N ARG A 35 14.05 -8.83 -9.60
CA ARG A 35 15.09 -7.88 -9.25
C ARG A 35 14.66 -7.03 -8.06
N ILE A 36 15.60 -6.80 -7.16
CA ILE A 36 15.36 -6.12 -5.90
C ILE A 36 16.25 -4.90 -5.83
N TYR A 37 15.63 -3.76 -5.61
CA TYR A 37 16.31 -2.46 -5.53
C TYR A 37 16.04 -1.82 -4.18
N ASP A 38 16.99 -1.06 -3.69
CA ASP A 38 16.74 -0.12 -2.58
C ASP A 38 15.76 0.96 -3.04
N ALA A 39 14.75 1.28 -2.21
CA ALA A 39 13.71 2.24 -2.60
C ALA A 39 14.15 3.72 -2.48
N HIS A 40 15.33 3.99 -1.92
CA HIS A 40 15.85 5.33 -1.75
C HIS A 40 16.69 5.78 -2.95
N ASP A 41 17.64 4.96 -3.39
CA ASP A 41 18.58 5.31 -4.47
C ASP A 41 18.41 4.47 -5.73
N PHE A 42 17.56 3.45 -5.69
CA PHE A 42 17.27 2.49 -6.77
C PHE A 42 18.49 1.68 -7.22
N SER A 43 19.48 1.53 -6.36
CA SER A 43 20.57 0.59 -6.56
C SER A 43 20.07 -0.85 -6.40
N GLU A 44 20.55 -1.75 -7.27
CA GLU A 44 20.23 -3.18 -7.19
C GLU A 44 20.95 -3.80 -6.00
N LEU A 45 20.25 -4.64 -5.20
CA LEU A 45 20.84 -5.26 -4.02
C LEU A 45 21.82 -6.38 -4.40
N PRO A 46 22.83 -6.66 -3.55
CA PRO A 46 23.90 -7.64 -3.87
C PRO A 46 23.42 -9.08 -4.12
N PHE A 47 22.26 -9.46 -3.56
CA PHE A 47 21.68 -10.79 -3.78
C PHE A 47 20.70 -10.85 -4.97
N SER A 48 20.47 -9.74 -5.62
CA SER A 48 19.68 -9.65 -6.86
C SER A 48 20.57 -9.93 -8.07
N PRO A 49 20.02 -10.57 -9.14
CA PRO A 49 18.65 -11.05 -9.30
C PRO A 49 18.35 -12.34 -8.52
N LEU A 50 17.10 -12.46 -8.03
CA LEU A 50 16.61 -13.69 -7.43
C LEU A 50 16.26 -14.69 -8.55
N THR A 51 16.89 -15.87 -8.51
CA THR A 51 16.70 -16.95 -9.47
C THR A 51 16.20 -18.21 -8.78
N GLY A 52 15.18 -18.85 -9.34
CA GLY A 52 14.57 -20.05 -8.74
C GLY A 52 13.34 -20.52 -9.49
N HIS A 53 12.61 -19.57 -10.13
CA HIS A 53 11.52 -19.94 -11.02
C HIS A 53 12.01 -20.56 -12.34
N GLY A 54 11.35 -21.64 -12.75
CA GLY A 54 11.65 -22.32 -14.03
C GLY A 54 11.09 -21.60 -15.26
N TYR A 55 10.07 -20.75 -15.08
CA TYR A 55 9.34 -20.07 -16.14
C TYR A 55 9.03 -18.61 -15.75
N SER A 56 8.31 -17.89 -16.66
CA SER A 56 7.93 -16.48 -16.48
C SER A 56 7.30 -16.22 -15.12
N VAL A 57 7.77 -15.18 -14.42
CA VAL A 57 7.21 -14.72 -13.16
C VAL A 57 6.13 -13.67 -13.45
N HIS A 58 4.92 -13.89 -12.95
CA HIS A 58 3.77 -13.06 -13.30
C HIS A 58 3.43 -11.99 -12.28
N CYS A 59 3.62 -12.27 -11.00
CA CYS A 59 3.28 -11.35 -9.93
C CYS A 59 4.24 -11.53 -8.75
N CYS A 60 4.45 -10.46 -8.01
CA CYS A 60 5.17 -10.48 -6.74
C CYS A 60 4.54 -9.51 -5.75
N CYS A 61 4.61 -9.82 -4.47
CA CYS A 61 4.11 -8.96 -3.40
C CYS A 61 4.96 -9.10 -2.15
N PHE A 62 5.29 -7.96 -1.52
CA PHE A 62 5.97 -7.94 -0.23
C PHE A 62 5.04 -8.30 0.91
N SER A 63 5.59 -8.92 1.95
CA SER A 63 4.94 -8.94 3.26
C SER A 63 4.88 -7.51 3.83
N PRO A 64 3.87 -7.16 4.63
CA PRO A 64 3.77 -5.84 5.25
C PRO A 64 5.00 -5.41 6.06
N CYS A 65 5.72 -6.35 6.65
CA CYS A 65 6.98 -6.08 7.35
C CYS A 65 8.18 -5.88 6.40
N GLY A 66 8.04 -6.14 5.10
CA GLY A 66 9.11 -6.06 4.10
C GLY A 66 10.20 -7.14 4.20
N GLN A 67 10.09 -8.11 5.13
CA GLN A 67 11.11 -9.16 5.31
C GLN A 67 10.98 -10.31 4.32
N PHE A 68 9.80 -10.50 3.76
CA PHE A 68 9.53 -11.56 2.79
C PHE A 68 8.93 -11.00 1.51
N LEU A 69 9.23 -11.68 0.42
CA LEU A 69 8.62 -11.45 -0.88
C LEU A 69 7.99 -12.75 -1.35
N ALA A 70 6.75 -12.72 -1.80
CA ALA A 70 6.13 -13.84 -2.50
C ALA A 70 6.12 -13.55 -3.99
N SER A 71 6.37 -14.57 -4.81
CA SER A 71 6.32 -14.49 -6.29
C SER A 71 5.66 -15.72 -6.88
N CYS A 72 4.92 -15.57 -7.97
CA CYS A 72 4.25 -16.68 -8.64
C CYS A 72 4.59 -16.77 -10.13
N SER A 73 4.54 -17.98 -10.66
CA SER A 73 5.06 -18.28 -12.00
C SER A 73 4.21 -19.28 -12.78
N THR A 74 4.46 -19.32 -14.09
CA THR A 74 3.98 -20.35 -15.01
C THR A 74 4.44 -21.75 -14.59
N ASP A 75 5.49 -21.90 -13.77
CA ASP A 75 5.98 -23.20 -13.26
C ASP A 75 5.05 -23.84 -12.22
N ALA A 76 3.87 -23.30 -12.01
CA ALA A 76 2.87 -23.74 -11.06
C ALA A 76 3.30 -23.59 -9.57
N SER A 77 4.31 -22.81 -9.29
CA SER A 77 4.78 -22.54 -7.94
C SER A 77 4.56 -21.08 -7.51
N THR A 78 4.49 -20.89 -6.21
CA THR A 78 4.68 -19.60 -5.54
C THR A 78 5.88 -19.74 -4.62
N LEU A 79 6.90 -18.93 -4.84
CA LEU A 79 8.11 -18.92 -4.03
C LEU A 79 8.00 -17.81 -2.97
N VAL A 80 8.47 -18.12 -1.77
CA VAL A 80 8.63 -17.13 -0.70
C VAL A 80 10.12 -16.91 -0.48
N TRP A 81 10.56 -15.67 -0.57
CA TRP A 81 11.97 -15.26 -0.49
C TRP A 81 12.21 -14.48 0.80
N SER A 82 13.37 -14.69 1.41
CA SER A 82 13.89 -13.86 2.48
C SER A 82 14.53 -12.60 1.90
N MET A 83 14.09 -11.42 2.32
CA MET A 83 14.71 -10.15 1.89
C MET A 83 15.95 -9.78 2.72
N VAL A 84 16.33 -10.62 3.68
CA VAL A 84 17.57 -10.48 4.44
C VAL A 84 18.73 -11.15 3.72
N THR A 85 18.49 -12.36 3.17
CA THR A 85 19.54 -13.18 2.56
C THR A 85 19.41 -13.34 1.04
N GLY A 86 18.19 -13.12 0.49
CA GLY A 86 17.88 -13.41 -0.91
C GLY A 86 17.54 -14.88 -1.19
N ASP A 87 17.51 -15.73 -0.16
CA ASP A 87 17.26 -17.16 -0.31
C ASP A 87 15.78 -17.50 -0.40
N ILE A 88 15.49 -18.68 -0.97
CA ILE A 88 14.14 -19.24 -0.98
C ILE A 88 13.82 -19.82 0.41
N GLU A 89 12.85 -19.22 1.08
CA GLU A 89 12.33 -19.70 2.37
C GLU A 89 11.34 -20.87 2.20
N ALA A 90 10.53 -20.82 1.16
CA ALA A 90 9.56 -21.86 0.88
C ALA A 90 9.17 -21.94 -0.59
N VAL A 91 8.88 -23.15 -1.03
CA VAL A 91 8.30 -23.47 -2.34
C VAL A 91 6.87 -23.94 -2.09
N LEU A 92 5.89 -23.21 -2.60
CA LEU A 92 4.46 -23.52 -2.45
C LEU A 92 3.96 -24.01 -3.82
N GLU A 93 3.86 -25.35 -3.96
CA GLU A 93 3.33 -25.97 -5.18
C GLU A 93 1.82 -25.80 -5.23
N HIS A 94 1.31 -25.19 -6.31
CA HIS A 94 -0.13 -24.95 -6.47
C HIS A 94 -0.89 -26.25 -6.68
N PRO A 95 -1.98 -26.51 -5.92
CA PRO A 95 -2.71 -27.79 -5.96
C PRO A 95 -3.20 -28.18 -7.36
N GLY A 96 -3.62 -27.19 -8.16
CA GLY A 96 -4.10 -27.40 -9.52
C GLY A 96 -2.98 -27.70 -10.53
N ARG A 97 -1.70 -27.55 -10.16
CA ARG A 97 -0.52 -27.70 -11.03
C ARG A 97 -0.57 -26.90 -12.34
N GLY A 98 -1.48 -25.93 -12.42
CA GLY A 98 -1.59 -24.97 -13.52
C GLY A 98 -0.72 -23.73 -13.28
N PRO A 99 -0.40 -22.94 -14.35
CA PRO A 99 0.32 -21.69 -14.24
C PRO A 99 -0.32 -20.75 -13.19
N VAL A 100 0.46 -20.33 -12.20
CA VAL A 100 -0.01 -19.36 -11.19
C VAL A 100 0.17 -17.97 -11.75
N ARG A 101 -0.93 -17.22 -11.83
CA ARG A 101 -0.97 -15.88 -12.47
C ARG A 101 -0.89 -14.74 -11.49
N ILE A 102 -1.40 -14.95 -10.28
CA ILE A 102 -1.50 -13.90 -9.27
C ILE A 102 -1.22 -14.45 -7.88
N CYS A 103 -0.58 -13.65 -7.04
CA CYS A 103 -0.46 -13.90 -5.61
C CYS A 103 -0.66 -12.59 -4.85
N ALA A 104 -1.22 -12.71 -3.65
CA ALA A 104 -1.42 -11.58 -2.75
C ALA A 104 -1.25 -12.01 -1.29
N LEU A 105 -0.60 -11.15 -0.49
CA LEU A 105 -0.45 -11.31 0.96
C LEU A 105 -1.47 -10.45 1.69
N SER A 106 -2.01 -10.99 2.77
CA SER A 106 -2.93 -10.25 3.63
C SER A 106 -2.17 -9.16 4.43
N PRO A 107 -2.81 -8.00 4.72
CA PRO A 107 -2.20 -6.93 5.49
C PRO A 107 -1.71 -7.33 6.89
N ASP A 108 -2.30 -8.37 7.51
CA ASP A 108 -1.87 -8.92 8.80
C ASP A 108 -0.73 -9.94 8.69
N SER A 109 -0.24 -10.23 7.47
CA SER A 109 0.78 -11.24 7.20
C SER A 109 0.38 -12.67 7.61
N ALA A 110 -0.90 -12.96 7.82
CA ALA A 110 -1.35 -14.30 8.23
C ALA A 110 -1.62 -15.23 7.03
N HIS A 111 -2.01 -14.65 5.89
CA HIS A 111 -2.48 -15.40 4.74
C HIS A 111 -1.82 -14.97 3.44
N LEU A 112 -1.57 -15.96 2.56
CA LEU A 112 -1.19 -15.75 1.18
C LEU A 112 -2.24 -16.44 0.30
N VAL A 113 -2.73 -15.75 -0.72
CA VAL A 113 -3.57 -16.34 -1.77
C VAL A 113 -2.76 -16.45 -3.05
N SER A 114 -2.88 -17.57 -3.73
CA SER A 114 -2.41 -17.74 -5.10
C SER A 114 -3.55 -18.21 -6.01
N GLY A 115 -3.61 -17.65 -7.22
CA GLY A 115 -4.64 -17.97 -8.21
C GLY A 115 -4.03 -18.45 -9.52
N ALA A 116 -4.56 -19.54 -10.05
CA ALA A 116 -4.04 -20.19 -11.25
C ALA A 116 -4.92 -20.00 -12.48
N SER A 117 -4.36 -20.36 -13.63
CA SER A 117 -5.02 -20.24 -14.93
C SER A 117 -6.18 -21.21 -15.14
N ASP A 118 -6.30 -22.26 -14.32
CA ASP A 118 -7.40 -23.21 -14.31
C ASP A 118 -8.57 -22.77 -13.43
N GLY A 119 -8.49 -21.57 -12.82
CA GLY A 119 -9.49 -21.01 -11.93
C GLY A 119 -9.38 -21.45 -10.49
N THR A 120 -8.40 -22.26 -10.14
CA THR A 120 -8.18 -22.68 -8.76
C THR A 120 -7.54 -21.57 -7.94
N LEU A 121 -7.96 -21.48 -6.69
CA LEU A 121 -7.41 -20.63 -5.66
C LEU A 121 -6.82 -21.51 -4.56
N ALA A 122 -5.63 -21.16 -4.11
CA ALA A 122 -5.01 -21.76 -2.94
C ALA A 122 -4.79 -20.68 -1.87
N LEU A 123 -5.33 -20.93 -0.69
CA LEU A 123 -5.11 -20.11 0.50
C LEU A 123 -4.08 -20.81 1.39
N TRP A 124 -3.00 -20.10 1.69
CA TRP A 124 -1.88 -20.58 2.48
C TRP A 124 -1.85 -19.87 3.83
N ASN A 125 -1.59 -20.61 4.89
CA ASN A 125 -1.19 -20.00 6.16
C ASN A 125 0.26 -19.53 5.99
N PHE A 126 0.47 -18.21 5.95
CA PHE A 126 1.77 -17.64 5.59
C PHE A 126 2.86 -17.89 6.64
N PRO A 127 2.62 -17.78 7.96
CA PRO A 127 3.63 -18.12 8.96
C PRO A 127 4.15 -19.56 8.87
N SER A 128 3.26 -20.53 8.71
CA SER A 128 3.62 -21.97 8.66
C SER A 128 3.98 -22.46 7.25
N LYS A 129 3.76 -21.65 6.20
CA LYS A 129 3.95 -22.01 4.79
C LYS A 129 3.15 -23.23 4.34
N LYS A 130 2.03 -23.53 5.01
CA LYS A 130 1.18 -24.68 4.73
C LYS A 130 -0.09 -24.28 3.99
N LEU A 131 -0.53 -25.16 3.10
CA LEU A 131 -1.82 -25.02 2.43
C LEU A 131 -2.93 -25.10 3.48
N SER A 132 -3.80 -24.09 3.50
CA SER A 132 -4.94 -24.00 4.40
C SER A 132 -6.23 -24.46 3.73
N ARG A 133 -6.50 -23.95 2.53
CA ARG A 133 -7.73 -24.21 1.77
C ARG A 133 -7.45 -24.22 0.27
N THR A 134 -8.30 -24.90 -0.46
CA THR A 134 -8.38 -24.86 -1.93
C THR A 134 -9.81 -24.64 -2.37
N GLY A 135 -10.01 -23.86 -3.40
CA GLY A 135 -11.32 -23.54 -3.95
C GLY A 135 -11.17 -22.90 -5.32
N GLY A 136 -12.18 -22.15 -5.75
CA GLY A 136 -12.10 -21.41 -7.00
C GLY A 136 -13.34 -21.59 -7.86
N VAL A 137 -13.21 -21.21 -9.12
CA VAL A 137 -14.25 -21.31 -10.14
C VAL A 137 -13.67 -22.01 -11.36
N SER A 138 -14.25 -23.13 -11.73
CA SER A 138 -13.87 -23.85 -12.95
C SER A 138 -14.06 -22.99 -14.20
N ASP A 139 -13.29 -23.31 -15.21
CA ASP A 139 -13.38 -22.72 -16.56
C ASP A 139 -13.09 -21.23 -16.67
N THR A 140 -12.37 -20.63 -15.70
CA THR A 140 -11.96 -19.22 -15.76
C THR A 140 -10.54 -19.04 -15.24
N THR A 141 -9.76 -18.15 -15.83
CA THR A 141 -8.42 -17.82 -15.32
C THR A 141 -8.53 -16.71 -14.28
N MET A 142 -7.89 -16.94 -13.12
CA MET A 142 -7.74 -15.90 -12.09
C MET A 142 -6.54 -15.02 -12.47
N VAL A 143 -6.80 -13.74 -12.72
CA VAL A 143 -5.79 -12.77 -13.20
C VAL A 143 -5.57 -11.60 -12.28
N ALA A 144 -6.47 -11.38 -11.32
CA ALA A 144 -6.39 -10.31 -10.35
C ALA A 144 -6.75 -10.82 -8.96
N CYS A 145 -6.03 -10.34 -7.93
CA CYS A 145 -6.34 -10.61 -6.54
C CYS A 145 -5.87 -9.46 -5.67
N SER A 146 -6.68 -9.08 -4.69
CA SER A 146 -6.32 -8.09 -3.68
C SER A 146 -7.03 -8.41 -2.36
N PHE A 147 -6.29 -8.34 -1.24
CA PHE A 147 -6.89 -8.45 0.09
C PHE A 147 -7.56 -7.14 0.50
N SER A 148 -8.66 -7.25 1.22
CA SER A 148 -9.26 -6.13 1.93
C SER A 148 -8.33 -5.64 3.05
N PRO A 149 -8.38 -4.35 3.40
CA PRO A 149 -7.51 -3.78 4.45
C PRO A 149 -7.77 -4.37 5.84
N CYS A 150 -8.91 -5.04 6.06
CA CYS A 150 -9.20 -5.77 7.30
C CYS A 150 -8.66 -7.21 7.34
N SER A 151 -7.99 -7.68 6.29
CA SER A 151 -7.44 -9.05 6.14
C SER A 151 -8.46 -10.20 6.20
N GLN A 152 -9.77 -9.90 6.28
CA GLN A 152 -10.81 -10.92 6.46
C GLN A 152 -11.43 -11.43 5.14
N MET A 153 -11.13 -10.76 4.05
CA MET A 153 -11.68 -11.06 2.72
C MET A 153 -10.69 -10.65 1.64
N PHE A 154 -10.90 -11.20 0.46
CA PHE A 154 -10.15 -10.79 -0.73
C PHE A 154 -11.05 -10.80 -1.96
N MET A 155 -10.71 -9.97 -2.93
CA MET A 155 -11.36 -9.91 -4.24
C MET A 155 -10.52 -10.62 -5.28
N THR A 156 -11.17 -11.36 -6.17
CA THR A 156 -10.53 -11.89 -7.39
C THR A 156 -11.23 -11.35 -8.63
N GLY A 157 -10.43 -11.16 -9.68
CA GLY A 157 -10.92 -10.82 -11.01
C GLY A 157 -10.60 -11.94 -12.00
N SER A 158 -11.51 -12.15 -12.95
CA SER A 158 -11.42 -13.22 -13.93
C SER A 158 -11.32 -12.71 -15.36
N THR A 159 -10.84 -13.56 -16.26
CA THR A 159 -10.79 -13.29 -17.70
C THR A 159 -12.18 -13.12 -18.34
N TYR A 160 -13.25 -13.55 -17.68
CA TYR A 160 -14.64 -13.33 -18.13
C TYR A 160 -15.22 -11.96 -17.70
N GLY A 161 -14.46 -11.16 -16.94
CA GLY A 161 -14.88 -9.84 -16.51
C GLY A 161 -15.59 -9.81 -15.16
N ASP A 162 -15.69 -10.92 -14.45
CA ASP A 162 -16.33 -11.00 -13.15
C ASP A 162 -15.36 -10.58 -12.03
N LEU A 163 -15.90 -9.88 -11.03
CA LEU A 163 -15.26 -9.66 -9.72
C LEU A 163 -15.97 -10.50 -8.68
N ARG A 164 -15.22 -11.23 -7.87
CA ARG A 164 -15.75 -12.12 -6.81
C ARG A 164 -15.08 -11.87 -5.48
N LEU A 165 -15.88 -11.63 -4.45
CA LEU A 165 -15.46 -11.46 -3.06
C LEU A 165 -15.51 -12.79 -2.33
N TRP A 166 -14.44 -13.12 -1.62
CA TRP A 166 -14.27 -14.36 -0.88
C TRP A 166 -13.92 -14.07 0.58
N ASP A 167 -14.35 -14.95 1.49
CA ASP A 167 -13.82 -15.02 2.84
C ASP A 167 -12.57 -15.92 2.93
N LEU A 168 -12.00 -16.06 4.12
CA LEU A 168 -10.83 -16.90 4.36
C LEU A 168 -11.12 -18.42 4.38
N ASP A 169 -12.39 -18.80 4.36
CA ASP A 169 -12.81 -20.20 4.17
C ASP A 169 -13.05 -20.54 2.70
N LEU A 170 -12.78 -19.58 1.79
CA LEU A 170 -13.07 -19.63 0.36
C LEU A 170 -14.57 -19.77 0.04
N ASN A 171 -15.43 -19.27 0.94
CA ASN A 171 -16.84 -19.12 0.63
C ASN A 171 -17.04 -17.85 -0.22
N HIS A 172 -17.90 -17.98 -1.20
CA HIS A 172 -18.28 -16.88 -2.07
C HIS A 172 -19.24 -15.93 -1.34
N LEU A 173 -18.82 -14.68 -1.13
CA LEU A 173 -19.60 -13.65 -0.44
C LEU A 173 -20.44 -12.79 -1.39
N LEU A 174 -19.85 -12.43 -2.54
CA LEU A 174 -20.44 -11.53 -3.52
C LEU A 174 -19.82 -11.75 -4.90
N ALA A 175 -20.62 -11.66 -5.97
CA ALA A 175 -20.14 -11.55 -7.35
C ALA A 175 -20.77 -10.37 -8.07
N GLU A 176 -19.93 -9.61 -8.75
CA GLU A 176 -20.33 -8.66 -9.78
C GLU A 176 -19.99 -9.27 -11.13
N LYS A 177 -21.01 -9.68 -11.86
CA LYS A 177 -20.85 -10.27 -13.20
C LYS A 177 -20.69 -9.16 -14.23
N ASN A 178 -19.80 -9.39 -15.20
CA ASN A 178 -19.51 -8.41 -16.25
C ASN A 178 -19.10 -7.04 -15.67
N ALA A 179 -18.36 -7.05 -14.57
CA ALA A 179 -17.78 -5.82 -14.01
C ALA A 179 -16.93 -5.10 -15.05
N HIS A 180 -16.25 -5.86 -15.91
CA HIS A 180 -15.57 -5.36 -17.11
C HIS A 180 -15.92 -6.21 -18.33
N ASP A 181 -16.19 -5.56 -19.45
CA ASP A 181 -16.33 -6.25 -20.72
C ASP A 181 -14.96 -6.78 -21.17
N LEU A 182 -14.92 -7.98 -21.75
CA LEU A 182 -13.71 -8.63 -22.28
C LEU A 182 -12.67 -9.04 -21.22
N GLY A 183 -12.94 -8.90 -19.93
CA GLY A 183 -12.10 -9.41 -18.86
C GLY A 183 -11.55 -8.36 -17.89
N VAL A 184 -11.37 -8.76 -16.63
CA VAL A 184 -10.64 -8.01 -15.62
C VAL A 184 -9.15 -8.23 -15.86
N SER A 185 -8.34 -7.18 -15.70
CA SER A 185 -6.87 -7.28 -15.77
C SER A 185 -6.23 -7.17 -14.39
N CYS A 186 -6.71 -6.25 -13.56
CA CYS A 186 -6.18 -6.03 -12.21
C CYS A 186 -7.27 -5.49 -11.27
N CYS A 187 -7.09 -5.70 -9.98
CA CYS A 187 -7.90 -5.06 -8.93
C CYS A 187 -7.04 -4.70 -7.71
N SER A 188 -7.42 -3.66 -7.00
CA SER A 188 -6.72 -3.16 -5.82
C SER A 188 -7.71 -2.61 -4.81
N PHE A 189 -7.66 -3.05 -3.56
CA PHE A 189 -8.38 -2.40 -2.47
C PHE A 189 -7.69 -1.11 -2.06
N ALA A 190 -8.48 -0.09 -1.76
CA ALA A 190 -7.98 1.08 -1.04
C ALA A 190 -7.60 0.70 0.40
N PRO A 191 -6.55 1.30 0.97
CA PRO A 191 -6.08 0.95 2.31
C PRO A 191 -7.02 1.43 3.42
N SER A 192 -7.92 2.37 3.13
CA SER A 192 -8.85 2.97 4.10
C SER A 192 -10.14 2.17 4.24
N ILE A 193 -10.66 2.11 5.49
CA ILE A 193 -11.96 1.55 5.82
C ILE A 193 -12.85 2.71 6.29
N LEU A 194 -14.02 2.85 5.69
CA LEU A 194 -15.04 3.81 6.13
C LEU A 194 -16.04 3.08 7.01
N SER A 195 -16.20 3.50 8.24
CA SER A 195 -17.13 2.90 9.19
C SER A 195 -18.16 3.93 9.61
N GLY A 196 -19.42 3.63 9.41
CA GLY A 196 -20.56 4.48 9.77
C GLY A 196 -21.71 3.66 10.34
N GLY A 197 -21.90 3.68 11.66
CA GLY A 197 -22.99 2.99 12.31
C GLY A 197 -22.98 1.47 12.11
N GLN A 198 -23.97 0.92 11.41
CA GLN A 198 -24.13 -0.51 11.16
C GLN A 198 -23.51 -1.00 9.84
N VAL A 199 -22.76 -0.14 9.15
CA VAL A 199 -22.18 -0.46 7.83
C VAL A 199 -20.68 -0.17 7.83
N VAL A 200 -19.91 -1.15 7.40
CA VAL A 200 -18.48 -1.00 7.10
C VAL A 200 -18.32 -0.97 5.59
N GLN A 201 -17.64 0.04 5.06
CA GLN A 201 -17.47 0.23 3.64
C GLN A 201 -16.00 0.20 3.23
N PHE A 202 -15.73 -0.48 2.14
CA PHE A 202 -14.43 -0.60 1.50
C PHE A 202 -14.49 -0.01 0.10
N ARG A 203 -13.39 0.56 -0.39
CA ARG A 203 -13.26 0.92 -1.79
C ARG A 203 -12.38 -0.09 -2.53
N LEU A 204 -12.75 -0.40 -3.76
CA LEU A 204 -12.00 -1.24 -4.67
C LEU A 204 -11.83 -0.50 -6.00
N ALA A 205 -10.65 -0.55 -6.57
CA ALA A 205 -10.44 -0.22 -7.97
C ALA A 205 -10.31 -1.51 -8.77
N SER A 206 -10.86 -1.54 -9.98
CA SER A 206 -10.66 -2.60 -10.95
C SER A 206 -10.44 -2.03 -12.34
N CYS A 207 -9.62 -2.69 -13.14
CA CYS A 207 -9.39 -2.32 -14.52
C CYS A 207 -9.50 -3.52 -15.44
N GLY A 208 -9.75 -3.27 -16.73
CA GLY A 208 -10.03 -4.35 -17.65
C GLY A 208 -9.73 -4.07 -19.11
N GLN A 209 -10.02 -5.07 -19.92
CA GLN A 209 -9.84 -5.07 -21.37
C GLN A 209 -10.79 -4.07 -22.08
N ASP A 210 -11.81 -3.59 -21.39
CA ASP A 210 -12.78 -2.58 -21.84
C ASP A 210 -12.24 -1.13 -21.81
N CYS A 211 -10.93 -0.95 -21.57
CA CYS A 211 -10.25 0.33 -21.49
C CYS A 211 -10.68 1.21 -20.31
N HIS A 212 -11.41 0.66 -19.35
CA HIS A 212 -11.91 1.39 -18.21
C HIS A 212 -11.19 1.01 -16.91
N LEU A 213 -11.09 2.03 -16.04
CA LEU A 213 -10.75 1.88 -14.65
C LEU A 213 -12.00 2.24 -13.83
N LYS A 214 -12.46 1.34 -12.98
CA LYS A 214 -13.71 1.48 -12.22
C LYS A 214 -13.44 1.52 -10.73
N ILE A 215 -14.14 2.38 -10.00
CA ILE A 215 -14.08 2.49 -8.54
C ILE A 215 -15.41 2.02 -7.96
N TRP A 216 -15.35 1.09 -7.03
CA TRP A 216 -16.48 0.45 -6.40
C TRP A 216 -16.51 0.71 -4.90
N ALA A 217 -17.71 0.81 -4.33
CA ALA A 217 -17.96 0.73 -2.90
C ALA A 217 -18.48 -0.66 -2.54
N ILE A 218 -17.84 -1.33 -1.60
CA ILE A 218 -18.26 -2.61 -1.05
C ILE A 218 -18.73 -2.36 0.38
N SER A 219 -20.00 -2.55 0.65
CA SER A 219 -20.61 -2.36 1.96
C SER A 219 -20.86 -3.72 2.62
N LYS A 220 -20.37 -3.89 3.85
CA LYS A 220 -20.65 -5.01 4.74
C LYS A 220 -21.65 -4.53 5.80
N PHE A 221 -22.78 -5.20 5.92
CA PHE A 221 -23.82 -4.87 6.87
C PHE A 221 -23.68 -5.67 8.18
N ALA A 222 -24.02 -5.06 9.31
CA ALA A 222 -23.99 -5.73 10.62
C ALA A 222 -24.96 -6.92 10.68
N SER A 223 -26.04 -6.90 9.90
CA SER A 223 -26.98 -8.01 9.75
C SER A 223 -26.45 -9.20 8.94
N GLY A 224 -25.20 -9.12 8.48
CA GLY A 224 -24.63 -10.02 7.48
C GLY A 224 -24.99 -9.60 6.05
N GLY A 225 -24.24 -10.07 5.09
CA GLY A 225 -24.41 -9.72 3.68
C GLY A 225 -23.55 -8.56 3.21
N PHE A 226 -23.39 -8.52 1.89
CA PHE A 226 -22.54 -7.57 1.19
C PHE A 226 -23.29 -6.93 0.03
N LYS A 227 -22.94 -5.70 -0.27
CA LYS A 227 -23.42 -4.98 -1.46
C LYS A 227 -22.24 -4.29 -2.13
N MET A 228 -22.14 -4.41 -3.45
CA MET A 228 -21.18 -3.69 -4.27
C MET A 228 -21.90 -2.69 -5.16
N VAL A 229 -21.36 -1.48 -5.28
CA VAL A 229 -21.93 -0.38 -6.06
C VAL A 229 -20.81 0.29 -6.82
N LEU A 230 -21.00 0.48 -8.12
CA LEU A 230 -20.11 1.28 -8.96
C LEU A 230 -20.23 2.75 -8.56
N LEU A 231 -19.11 3.36 -8.16
CA LEU A 231 -19.03 4.78 -7.81
C LEU A 231 -18.62 5.61 -9.05
N HIS A 232 -17.55 5.20 -9.72
CA HIS A 232 -16.98 5.94 -10.84
C HIS A 232 -16.47 5.00 -11.93
N THR A 233 -16.62 5.43 -13.18
CA THR A 233 -15.93 4.86 -14.34
C THR A 233 -14.99 5.93 -14.88
N LEU A 234 -13.70 5.64 -14.84
CA LEU A 234 -12.63 6.53 -15.30
C LEU A 234 -12.28 6.17 -16.73
N ALA A 235 -12.74 7.00 -17.65
CA ALA A 235 -12.43 6.88 -19.07
C ALA A 235 -11.29 7.86 -19.40
N GLY A 236 -10.12 7.36 -19.64
CA GLY A 236 -8.98 8.23 -19.95
C GLY A 236 -7.96 7.55 -20.83
N GLN A 237 -7.90 6.22 -20.78
CA GLN A 237 -7.02 5.39 -21.60
C GLN A 237 -7.75 4.93 -22.86
N THR A 238 -7.00 4.84 -23.96
CA THR A 238 -7.55 4.54 -25.29
C THR A 238 -7.43 3.08 -25.68
N ALA A 239 -6.83 2.26 -24.81
CA ALA A 239 -6.64 0.83 -24.99
C ALA A 239 -6.76 0.10 -23.61
N PRO A 240 -6.79 -1.25 -23.57
CA PRO A 240 -6.92 -2.03 -22.37
C PRO A 240 -6.05 -1.56 -21.21
N VAL A 241 -6.62 -1.46 -20.02
CA VAL A 241 -5.92 -1.10 -18.80
C VAL A 241 -5.46 -2.37 -18.11
N LEU A 242 -4.14 -2.54 -17.94
CA LEU A 242 -3.54 -3.79 -17.49
C LEU A 242 -3.26 -3.84 -15.99
N CYS A 243 -3.01 -2.69 -15.38
CA CYS A 243 -2.68 -2.60 -13.95
C CYS A 243 -3.30 -1.37 -13.31
N CYS A 244 -3.57 -1.47 -12.00
CA CYS A 244 -3.99 -0.36 -11.17
C CYS A 244 -3.53 -0.54 -9.72
N ALA A 245 -3.26 0.55 -9.03
CA ALA A 245 -2.87 0.55 -7.62
C ALA A 245 -3.32 1.83 -6.92
N TYR A 246 -3.74 1.72 -5.66
CA TYR A 246 -3.97 2.86 -4.78
C TYR A 246 -2.68 3.32 -4.12
N SER A 247 -2.59 4.62 -3.83
CA SER A 247 -1.59 5.16 -2.91
C SER A 247 -1.86 4.70 -1.47
N SER A 248 -0.85 4.76 -0.61
CA SER A 248 -0.93 4.30 0.79
C SER A 248 -1.97 5.06 1.63
N ASP A 249 -2.31 6.28 1.26
CA ASP A 249 -3.37 7.10 1.87
C ASP A 249 -4.75 6.91 1.21
N GLY A 250 -4.82 6.16 0.09
CA GLY A 250 -6.03 5.92 -0.68
C GLY A 250 -6.56 7.13 -1.45
N GLN A 251 -5.78 8.23 -1.55
CA GLN A 251 -6.19 9.46 -2.23
C GLN A 251 -5.93 9.41 -3.74
N LEU A 252 -4.89 8.70 -4.15
CA LEU A 252 -4.50 8.59 -5.54
C LEU A 252 -4.71 7.17 -6.07
N LEU A 253 -4.95 7.09 -7.36
CA LEU A 253 -5.06 5.84 -8.10
C LEU A 253 -4.22 5.95 -9.38
N VAL A 254 -3.30 5.00 -9.57
CA VAL A 254 -2.49 4.90 -10.78
C VAL A 254 -3.00 3.76 -11.66
N SER A 255 -2.91 3.93 -12.97
CA SER A 255 -3.20 2.87 -13.95
C SER A 255 -2.20 2.87 -15.09
N GLY A 256 -1.90 1.68 -15.61
CA GLY A 256 -1.07 1.47 -16.79
C GLY A 256 -1.82 0.72 -17.88
N SER A 257 -1.54 1.04 -19.15
CA SER A 257 -2.32 0.58 -20.29
C SER A 257 -1.48 0.11 -21.46
N VAL A 258 -2.14 -0.62 -22.35
CA VAL A 258 -1.67 -1.00 -23.69
C VAL A 258 -1.40 0.22 -24.57
N ASP A 259 -2.04 1.37 -24.30
CA ASP A 259 -1.78 2.64 -24.98
C ASP A 259 -0.41 3.26 -24.60
N LYS A 260 0.39 2.56 -23.77
CA LYS A 260 1.73 2.95 -23.29
C LYS A 260 1.71 4.09 -22.28
N SER A 261 0.55 4.59 -21.91
CA SER A 261 0.43 5.66 -20.93
C SER A 261 0.23 5.13 -19.52
N VAL A 262 0.73 5.90 -18.57
CA VAL A 262 0.38 5.78 -17.15
C VAL A 262 -0.47 6.99 -16.78
N LYS A 263 -1.58 6.76 -16.12
CA LYS A 263 -2.46 7.82 -15.64
C LYS A 263 -2.60 7.79 -14.14
N VAL A 264 -2.59 8.98 -13.54
CA VAL A 264 -2.77 9.15 -12.10
C VAL A 264 -4.01 9.99 -11.87
N TYR A 265 -4.91 9.49 -11.04
CA TYR A 265 -6.20 10.09 -10.74
C TYR A 265 -6.31 10.44 -9.26
N ASP A 266 -7.07 11.49 -8.96
CA ASP A 266 -7.68 11.68 -7.65
C ASP A 266 -8.79 10.64 -7.48
N ALA A 267 -8.62 9.72 -6.55
CA ALA A 267 -9.52 8.59 -6.34
C ALA A 267 -10.86 8.99 -5.69
N ASN A 268 -10.93 10.16 -5.03
CA ASN A 268 -12.15 10.66 -4.41
C ASN A 268 -13.04 11.40 -5.40
N ASN A 269 -12.42 12.24 -6.23
CA ASN A 269 -13.12 13.11 -7.17
C ASN A 269 -13.19 12.52 -8.60
N ALA A 270 -12.52 11.38 -8.83
CA ALA A 270 -12.44 10.72 -10.13
C ALA A 270 -11.83 11.62 -11.24
N VAL A 271 -10.89 12.50 -10.86
CA VAL A 271 -10.26 13.48 -11.75
C VAL A 271 -8.88 13.01 -12.19
N LEU A 272 -8.58 13.08 -13.48
CA LEU A 272 -7.25 12.83 -14.02
C LEU A 272 -6.30 13.95 -13.59
N LEU A 273 -5.22 13.59 -12.91
CA LEU A 273 -4.20 14.51 -12.41
C LEU A 273 -2.98 14.58 -13.32
N TYR A 274 -2.47 13.40 -13.73
CA TYR A 274 -1.25 13.29 -14.54
C TYR A 274 -1.40 12.22 -15.62
N THR A 275 -0.75 12.46 -16.76
CA THR A 275 -0.49 11.47 -17.81
C THR A 275 1.02 11.39 -18.03
N LEU A 276 1.60 10.19 -17.86
CA LEU A 276 3.03 9.93 -17.94
C LEU A 276 3.28 9.06 -19.18
N ASN A 277 4.05 9.59 -20.14
CA ASN A 277 4.26 8.98 -21.46
C ASN A 277 5.78 8.79 -21.68
N GLN A 278 6.34 7.73 -21.12
CA GLN A 278 7.77 7.41 -21.26
C GLN A 278 8.01 6.00 -21.76
N HIS A 279 7.05 5.08 -21.53
CA HIS A 279 7.19 3.72 -21.98
C HIS A 279 6.97 3.59 -23.49
N GLU A 280 7.78 2.73 -24.12
CA GLU A 280 7.72 2.47 -25.57
C GLU A 280 6.75 1.35 -25.94
N ARG A 281 6.37 0.52 -24.93
CA ARG A 281 5.41 -0.60 -25.08
C ARG A 281 4.37 -0.57 -23.96
N TYR A 282 3.55 -1.62 -23.88
CA TYR A 282 2.46 -1.77 -22.90
C TYR A 282 2.95 -1.65 -21.46
N VAL A 283 2.26 -0.85 -20.68
CA VAL A 283 2.51 -0.73 -19.24
C VAL A 283 1.73 -1.84 -18.53
N THR A 284 2.48 -2.79 -17.97
CA THR A 284 1.95 -4.03 -17.38
C THR A 284 1.84 -3.98 -15.87
N ALA A 285 2.63 -3.11 -15.23
CA ALA A 285 2.75 -3.02 -13.78
C ALA A 285 2.76 -1.58 -13.29
N CYS A 286 2.16 -1.34 -12.14
CA CYS A 286 2.28 -0.09 -11.41
C CYS A 286 2.18 -0.32 -9.91
N SER A 287 2.91 0.47 -9.12
CA SER A 287 2.90 0.41 -7.66
C SER A 287 3.27 1.77 -7.07
N PHE A 288 2.59 2.16 -5.99
CA PHE A 288 3.00 3.31 -5.18
C PHE A 288 3.98 2.88 -4.11
N SER A 289 4.94 3.74 -3.82
CA SER A 289 5.74 3.62 -2.60
C SER A 289 4.85 3.92 -1.37
N PRO A 290 4.92 3.11 -0.30
CA PRO A 290 4.13 3.37 0.90
C PRO A 290 4.67 4.52 1.76
N THR A 291 5.92 4.93 1.55
CA THR A 291 6.63 5.90 2.40
C THR A 291 7.02 7.19 1.70
N SER A 292 6.95 7.24 0.37
CA SER A 292 7.41 8.38 -0.42
C SER A 292 6.42 8.65 -1.57
N PRO A 293 6.36 9.87 -2.12
CA PRO A 293 5.49 10.21 -3.24
C PRO A 293 6.05 9.67 -4.57
N LEU A 294 6.35 8.38 -4.60
CA LEU A 294 6.94 7.69 -5.74
C LEU A 294 5.98 6.68 -6.35
N ILE A 295 6.10 6.52 -7.66
CA ILE A 295 5.42 5.47 -8.43
C ILE A 295 6.48 4.71 -9.21
N ALA A 296 6.42 3.38 -9.18
CA ALA A 296 7.12 2.51 -10.13
C ALA A 296 6.15 2.01 -11.19
N THR A 297 6.59 2.00 -12.44
CA THR A 297 5.82 1.46 -13.57
C THR A 297 6.70 0.53 -14.39
N GLY A 298 6.22 -0.69 -14.63
CA GLY A 298 6.89 -1.70 -15.44
C GLY A 298 6.22 -1.88 -16.79
N SER A 299 6.99 -2.26 -17.79
CA SER A 299 6.49 -2.38 -19.17
C SER A 299 7.08 -3.56 -19.93
N MET A 300 6.39 -3.94 -21.02
CA MET A 300 6.90 -4.86 -22.04
C MET A 300 8.10 -4.29 -22.82
N ASP A 301 8.49 -3.03 -22.59
CA ASP A 301 9.74 -2.48 -23.09
C ASP A 301 10.96 -2.90 -22.26
N LYS A 302 10.76 -3.80 -21.28
CA LYS A 302 11.79 -4.37 -20.37
C LYS A 302 12.33 -3.36 -19.37
N THR A 303 11.67 -2.21 -19.23
CA THR A 303 12.10 -1.15 -18.32
C THR A 303 11.15 -0.97 -17.15
N VAL A 304 11.70 -0.43 -16.06
CA VAL A 304 10.92 0.08 -14.94
C VAL A 304 11.23 1.56 -14.78
N ASN A 305 10.21 2.39 -14.86
CA ASN A 305 10.33 3.84 -14.68
C ASN A 305 9.90 4.23 -13.27
N ILE A 306 10.69 5.06 -12.62
CA ILE A 306 10.42 5.61 -11.30
C ILE A 306 10.04 7.07 -11.43
N TRP A 307 8.88 7.41 -10.91
CA TRP A 307 8.29 8.74 -10.98
C TRP A 307 8.16 9.35 -9.60
N ARG A 308 8.42 10.65 -9.48
CA ARG A 308 8.10 11.45 -8.29
C ARG A 308 6.89 12.31 -8.57
N LEU A 309 5.94 12.27 -7.65
CA LEU A 309 4.80 13.17 -7.65
C LEU A 309 5.14 14.38 -6.77
N GLU A 310 5.14 15.57 -7.36
CA GLU A 310 5.28 16.82 -6.62
C GLU A 310 3.92 17.31 -6.17
N ASP A 311 3.81 17.77 -4.93
CA ASP A 311 2.58 18.34 -4.39
C ASP A 311 2.15 19.57 -5.20
N ARG A 312 0.88 19.67 -5.52
CA ARG A 312 0.30 20.80 -6.27
C ARG A 312 0.34 22.15 -5.52
N CYS A 313 0.85 22.18 -4.29
CA CYS A 313 0.82 23.39 -3.45
C CYS A 313 1.96 24.39 -3.66
N SER A 314 2.93 24.14 -4.56
CA SER A 314 4.09 25.03 -4.79
C SER A 314 4.07 25.83 -6.10
N GLY A 315 2.88 26.12 -6.64
CA GLY A 315 2.75 26.81 -7.93
C GLY A 315 1.85 28.04 -7.92
N HIS A 316 2.03 28.97 -6.98
CA HIS A 316 1.64 30.37 -7.17
C HIS A 316 2.77 31.25 -6.70
N GLY A 317 3.59 31.66 -7.65
CA GLY A 317 4.52 32.77 -7.46
C GLY A 317 3.72 34.03 -7.18
N PHE A 318 3.71 34.47 -5.95
CA PHE A 318 3.33 35.82 -5.61
C PHE A 318 4.57 36.71 -5.67
N LYS A 319 4.51 37.74 -6.53
CA LYS A 319 5.37 38.91 -6.47
C LYS A 319 5.23 39.56 -5.10
N GLU A 320 6.37 39.90 -4.51
CA GLU A 320 6.41 40.75 -3.33
C GLU A 320 5.75 42.09 -3.67
N GLU A 321 4.69 42.42 -2.99
CA GLU A 321 4.28 43.81 -2.69
C GLU A 321 3.91 43.86 -1.21
N SER A 322 4.68 44.74 -0.56
CA SER A 322 4.56 45.12 0.84
C SER A 322 3.19 45.73 1.18
N ALA A 323 2.48 45.17 2.16
CA ALA A 323 1.56 45.95 2.99
C ALA A 323 1.29 45.20 4.30
N GLU A 324 1.77 45.77 5.39
CA GLU A 324 1.36 45.44 6.76
C GLU A 324 -0.14 45.67 6.92
N THR A 325 -0.87 44.65 7.35
CA THR A 325 -2.02 44.87 8.24
C THR A 325 -2.46 43.54 8.90
N SER A 326 -2.52 43.61 10.20
CA SER A 326 -3.06 42.67 11.18
C SER A 326 -4.37 41.99 10.76
N CYS A 327 -4.40 40.61 10.89
CA CYS A 327 -5.59 39.91 11.37
C CYS A 327 -5.24 38.52 11.93
N LYS A 328 -5.68 38.28 13.15
CA LYS A 328 -5.59 37.04 13.93
C LYS A 328 -6.39 35.90 13.28
N GLY A 329 -5.82 34.68 13.31
CA GLY A 329 -6.61 33.45 13.32
C GLY A 329 -6.35 32.50 12.15
N LYS A 330 -5.80 31.35 12.51
CA LYS A 330 -5.62 30.07 11.85
C LYS A 330 -4.19 29.70 11.46
N ALA A 331 -3.44 29.29 12.46
CA ALA A 331 -2.14 28.66 12.31
C ALA A 331 -2.28 27.17 12.62
N THR A 332 -2.69 26.36 11.66
CA THR A 332 -2.66 24.88 11.82
C THR A 332 -2.32 24.11 10.53
N ALA A 333 -1.88 24.80 9.48
CA ALA A 333 -1.57 24.17 8.19
C ALA A 333 -0.06 24.14 7.84
N GLY A 334 0.83 24.51 8.76
CA GLY A 334 2.25 24.75 8.48
C GLY A 334 3.20 23.58 8.81
N LEU A 335 2.91 22.82 9.85
CA LEU A 335 3.86 21.84 10.43
C LEU A 335 4.08 20.57 9.59
N SER A 336 3.15 20.19 8.74
CA SER A 336 3.27 18.98 7.90
C SER A 336 4.23 19.09 6.71
N LYS A 337 4.92 20.22 6.53
CA LYS A 337 5.76 20.50 5.36
C LYS A 337 7.27 20.57 5.63
N LEU A 338 7.69 20.60 6.90
CA LEU A 338 9.09 20.60 7.28
C LEU A 338 9.55 19.20 7.64
N LEU A 339 10.76 18.83 7.19
CA LEU A 339 11.43 17.66 7.77
C LEU A 339 11.57 17.93 9.26
N VAL A 340 11.35 16.93 10.07
CA VAL A 340 11.38 17.13 11.52
C VAL A 340 12.75 17.51 12.04
N ALA A 341 13.80 17.07 11.38
CA ALA A 341 15.15 17.57 11.68
C ALA A 341 15.25 19.10 11.58
N ASP A 342 14.35 19.74 10.82
CA ASP A 342 14.30 21.21 10.62
C ASP A 342 13.29 21.89 11.57
N TRP A 343 12.62 21.14 12.46
CA TRP A 343 11.67 21.71 13.41
C TRP A 343 12.38 22.50 14.50
N SER A 344 11.89 23.69 14.76
CA SER A 344 12.25 24.46 15.92
C SER A 344 11.60 23.90 17.19
N GLU A 345 12.10 24.29 18.36
CA GLU A 345 11.46 23.97 19.66
C GLU A 345 9.98 24.34 19.69
N ARG A 346 9.61 25.40 18.99
CA ARG A 346 8.24 25.86 18.86
C ARG A 346 7.38 24.86 18.05
N ASP A 347 7.90 24.37 16.94
CA ASP A 347 7.22 23.41 16.09
C ASP A 347 7.00 22.09 16.83
N VAL A 348 8.00 21.64 17.61
CA VAL A 348 7.88 20.47 18.49
C VAL A 348 6.79 20.66 19.54
N THR A 349 6.71 21.84 20.14
CA THR A 349 5.70 22.11 21.16
C THR A 349 4.28 22.25 20.59
N GLU A 350 4.12 22.82 19.41
CA GLU A 350 2.85 22.88 18.69
C GLU A 350 2.40 21.46 18.31
N TRP A 351 3.31 20.61 17.82
CA TRP A 351 3.02 19.20 17.55
C TRP A 351 2.60 18.41 18.81
N LEU A 352 3.24 18.63 19.96
CA LEU A 352 2.83 17.99 21.21
C LEU A 352 1.41 18.34 21.61
N VAL A 353 0.98 19.58 21.40
CA VAL A 353 -0.39 20.03 21.65
C VAL A 353 -1.37 19.37 20.67
N GLU A 354 -1.02 19.28 19.38
CA GLU A 354 -1.86 18.64 18.37
C GLU A 354 -2.04 17.14 18.61
N GLU A 355 -1.03 16.46 19.16
CA GLU A 355 -1.10 15.04 19.53
C GLU A 355 -1.75 14.80 20.92
N GLY A 356 -2.20 15.84 21.59
CA GLY A 356 -2.85 15.73 22.90
C GLY A 356 -1.88 15.48 24.06
N LEU A 357 -0.61 15.84 23.89
CA LEU A 357 0.49 15.68 24.87
C LEU A 357 0.84 17.00 25.57
N GLU A 358 -0.17 17.85 25.82
CA GLU A 358 -0.02 19.20 26.39
C GLU A 358 0.79 19.20 27.72
N GLY A 359 0.63 18.16 28.53
CA GLY A 359 1.36 17.99 29.80
C GLY A 359 2.88 17.84 29.64
N LEU A 360 3.39 17.57 28.43
CA LEU A 360 4.83 17.46 28.15
C LEU A 360 5.44 18.76 27.63
N VAL A 361 4.65 19.71 27.17
CA VAL A 361 5.10 20.94 26.53
C VAL A 361 6.11 21.71 27.37
N ASP A 362 5.84 21.87 28.66
CA ASP A 362 6.74 22.61 29.57
C ASP A 362 8.08 21.89 29.76
N LYS A 363 8.07 20.55 29.81
CA LYS A 363 9.29 19.74 29.95
C LYS A 363 10.15 19.77 28.69
N PHE A 364 9.54 19.71 27.51
CA PHE A 364 10.23 19.81 26.25
C PHE A 364 10.81 21.20 26.03
N LYS A 365 10.10 22.25 26.37
CA LYS A 365 10.60 23.63 26.35
C LYS A 365 11.77 23.83 27.33
N ALA A 366 11.65 23.33 28.55
CA ALA A 366 12.70 23.48 29.57
C ALA A 366 14.02 22.81 29.18
N ASN A 367 13.96 21.81 28.30
CA ASN A 367 15.13 21.07 27.81
C ASN A 367 15.53 21.45 26.38
N ASN A 368 14.89 22.49 25.79
CA ASN A 368 15.18 23.03 24.45
C ASN A 368 15.16 21.94 23.36
N ILE A 369 14.17 21.04 23.40
CA ILE A 369 14.05 19.92 22.45
C ILE A 369 13.56 20.43 21.10
N ASP A 370 14.46 20.47 20.12
CA ASP A 370 14.14 20.72 18.71
C ASP A 370 13.87 19.43 17.93
N GLY A 371 13.70 19.54 16.61
CA GLY A 371 13.40 18.40 15.76
C GLY A 371 14.53 17.36 15.71
N THR A 372 15.78 17.78 15.75
CA THR A 372 16.97 16.91 15.77
C THR A 372 17.07 16.14 17.07
N GLU A 373 16.84 16.80 18.17
CA GLU A 373 16.86 16.21 19.52
C GLU A 373 15.66 15.29 19.71
N LEU A 374 14.47 15.67 19.22
CA LEU A 374 13.29 14.82 19.21
C LEU A 374 13.54 13.48 18.50
N LEU A 375 14.28 13.49 17.38
CA LEU A 375 14.65 12.28 16.65
C LEU A 375 15.66 11.39 17.42
N SER A 376 16.47 11.97 18.27
CA SER A 376 17.50 11.27 19.04
C SER A 376 16.99 10.72 20.37
N LEU A 377 15.79 11.10 20.83
CA LEU A 377 15.25 10.67 22.12
C LEU A 377 15.15 9.14 22.22
N THR A 378 15.74 8.61 23.27
CA THR A 378 15.62 7.21 23.68
C THR A 378 14.78 7.09 24.95
N LYS A 379 14.41 5.88 25.32
CA LYS A 379 13.67 5.62 26.56
C LYS A 379 14.47 6.06 27.79
N GLU A 380 15.77 5.86 27.73
CA GLU A 380 16.71 6.21 28.80
C GLU A 380 16.81 7.73 28.97
N THR A 381 16.91 8.49 27.88
CA THR A 381 16.97 9.96 27.90
C THR A 381 15.64 10.58 28.31
N LEU A 382 14.51 10.02 27.91
CA LEU A 382 13.19 10.45 28.37
C LEU A 382 13.02 10.32 29.88
N ALA A 383 13.51 9.22 30.48
CA ALA A 383 13.41 8.99 31.89
C ALA A 383 14.45 9.82 32.68
N SER A 384 15.71 9.87 32.22
CA SER A 384 16.83 10.49 32.98
C SER A 384 16.88 12.00 32.85
N GLU A 385 16.60 12.55 31.68
CA GLU A 385 16.77 13.98 31.37
C GLU A 385 15.46 14.76 31.43
N LEU A 386 14.37 14.16 30.95
CA LEU A 386 13.07 14.83 30.95
C LEU A 386 12.21 14.45 32.18
N GLY A 387 12.66 13.51 33.01
CA GLY A 387 11.91 13.05 34.19
C GLY A 387 10.51 12.57 33.81
N ILE A 388 10.38 11.94 32.65
CA ILE A 388 9.13 11.37 32.14
C ILE A 388 9.15 9.90 32.52
N ASP A 389 8.59 9.58 33.70
CA ASP A 389 8.33 8.19 34.07
C ASP A 389 7.27 7.62 33.14
N GLY A 390 7.65 6.65 32.30
CA GLY A 390 6.83 6.07 31.24
C GLY A 390 5.49 5.48 31.68
N TYR A 391 5.15 5.54 32.94
CA TYR A 391 3.93 4.94 33.51
C TYR A 391 2.71 5.86 33.55
N SER A 392 2.91 7.16 33.76
CA SER A 392 1.78 8.09 34.02
C SER A 392 1.21 8.70 32.75
N TYR A 393 2.05 8.94 31.74
CA TYR A 393 1.59 9.63 30.52
C TYR A 393 1.07 8.67 29.44
N GLU A 394 1.60 7.47 29.38
CA GLU A 394 1.08 6.44 28.47
C GLU A 394 -0.37 6.09 28.78
N ARG A 395 -0.72 6.04 30.04
CA ARG A 395 -2.09 5.68 30.47
C ARG A 395 -3.10 6.77 30.11
N GLU A 396 -2.81 8.01 30.40
CA GLU A 396 -3.71 9.13 30.11
C GLU A 396 -3.87 9.39 28.60
N ALA A 397 -2.78 9.32 27.85
CA ALA A 397 -2.81 9.48 26.41
C ALA A 397 -3.60 8.36 25.72
N ILE A 398 -3.43 7.12 26.18
CA ILE A 398 -4.19 5.97 25.66
C ILE A 398 -5.64 6.00 26.12
N GLU A 399 -5.92 6.35 27.37
CA GLU A 399 -7.30 6.48 27.87
C GLU A 399 -8.03 7.60 27.10
N SER A 400 -7.36 8.71 26.82
CA SER A 400 -7.90 9.78 25.96
C SER A 400 -8.12 9.31 24.53
N TRP A 401 -7.17 8.57 23.95
CA TRP A 401 -7.31 8.00 22.60
C TRP A 401 -8.46 6.98 22.51
N ILE A 402 -8.55 6.06 23.47
CA ILE A 402 -9.62 5.05 23.54
C ILE A 402 -10.99 5.73 23.68
N ASN A 403 -11.06 6.81 24.46
CA ASN A 403 -12.30 7.54 24.70
C ASN A 403 -12.73 8.43 23.51
N THR A 404 -11.76 8.94 22.72
CA THR A 404 -12.05 9.87 21.62
C THR A 404 -12.17 9.20 20.25
N LYS A 405 -11.58 8.04 20.02
CA LYS A 405 -11.51 7.41 18.68
C LYS A 405 -11.86 5.91 18.64
N ASN A 406 -13.01 5.53 19.15
CA ASN A 406 -13.63 4.22 18.88
C ASN A 406 -12.75 2.97 19.14
N ARG A 407 -11.92 2.96 20.16
CA ARG A 407 -11.16 1.77 20.61
C ARG A 407 -10.33 1.08 19.51
N SER A 408 -9.78 1.83 18.59
CA SER A 408 -8.90 1.29 17.55
C SER A 408 -7.42 1.60 17.85
N SER A 409 -6.52 0.76 17.30
CA SER A 409 -5.09 1.00 17.39
C SER A 409 -4.71 2.26 16.62
N PRO A 410 -3.95 3.19 17.22
CA PRO A 410 -3.48 4.38 16.50
C PRO A 410 -2.60 4.06 15.29
N MET A 411 -1.95 2.89 15.25
CA MET A 411 -1.09 2.47 14.13
C MET A 411 -1.82 1.78 12.99
N THR A 412 -2.87 1.00 13.30
CA THR A 412 -3.52 0.16 12.30
C THR A 412 -4.98 0.53 12.07
N ASN A 413 -5.53 1.41 12.86
CA ASN A 413 -6.97 1.71 12.94
C ASN A 413 -7.87 0.48 13.18
N LEU A 414 -7.27 -0.65 13.60
CA LEU A 414 -7.97 -1.88 13.91
C LEU A 414 -8.51 -1.85 15.35
N PRO A 415 -9.67 -2.48 15.63
CA PRO A 415 -10.18 -2.59 16.99
C PRO A 415 -9.16 -3.25 17.92
N LEU A 416 -8.95 -2.69 19.10
CA LEU A 416 -8.11 -3.31 20.12
C LEU A 416 -8.85 -4.53 20.69
N LEU A 417 -8.25 -5.70 20.55
CA LEU A 417 -8.81 -6.97 21.05
C LEU A 417 -8.76 -7.07 22.58
N THR A 418 -7.91 -6.27 23.23
CA THR A 418 -7.83 -6.19 24.70
C THR A 418 -7.49 -4.78 25.14
N THR A 419 -8.02 -4.34 26.28
CA THR A 419 -7.67 -3.08 26.95
C THR A 419 -6.45 -3.20 27.87
N LEU A 420 -5.78 -4.36 27.87
CA LEU A 420 -4.54 -4.58 28.62
C LEU A 420 -3.37 -4.10 27.77
N LEU A 421 -2.95 -2.88 28.02
CA LEU A 421 -1.77 -2.27 27.43
C LEU A 421 -0.58 -2.41 28.36
N THR A 422 0.51 -2.95 27.83
CA THR A 422 1.78 -2.97 28.55
C THR A 422 2.43 -1.58 28.49
N PRO A 423 3.01 -1.08 29.58
CA PRO A 423 3.67 0.24 29.61
C PRO A 423 4.78 0.34 28.57
N ASN A 424 4.95 1.47 27.91
CA ASN A 424 5.99 1.83 26.92
C ASN A 424 5.66 1.71 25.42
N HIS A 425 4.46 1.35 25.04
CA HIS A 425 4.17 1.22 23.59
C HIS A 425 3.78 2.56 22.94
N THR A 426 3.23 3.52 23.65
CA THR A 426 2.53 4.67 23.07
C THR A 426 3.46 5.79 22.62
N LEU A 427 4.37 6.25 23.46
CA LEU A 427 5.34 7.28 23.04
C LEU A 427 6.32 6.69 22.01
N LYS A 428 6.75 5.43 22.21
CA LYS A 428 7.55 4.69 21.23
C LYS A 428 6.78 4.45 19.94
N MET A 429 5.47 4.25 20.01
CA MET A 429 4.59 4.11 18.85
C MET A 429 4.30 5.46 18.18
N ALA A 430 4.08 6.54 18.92
CA ALA A 430 3.93 7.87 18.36
C ALA A 430 5.22 8.34 17.67
N ILE A 431 6.37 8.19 18.30
CA ILE A 431 7.68 8.51 17.74
C ILE A 431 8.03 7.56 16.59
N SER A 432 7.69 6.26 16.67
CA SER A 432 7.93 5.28 15.61
C SER A 432 7.00 5.48 14.42
N ARG A 433 5.72 5.79 14.65
CA ARG A 433 4.74 6.11 13.62
C ARG A 433 5.15 7.35 12.84
N TRP A 434 5.69 8.30 13.55
CA TRP A 434 6.17 9.52 12.99
C TRP A 434 7.53 9.35 12.27
N LYS A 435 8.46 8.54 12.78
CA LYS A 435 9.68 8.10 12.05
C LYS A 435 9.38 7.28 10.80
N THR A 436 8.21 6.62 10.71
CA THR A 436 7.78 5.86 9.53
C THR A 436 6.88 6.67 8.59
N SER A 437 6.41 7.84 8.99
CA SER A 437 5.65 8.77 8.14
C SER A 437 6.54 9.80 7.44
N GLN A 438 7.84 9.72 7.64
CA GLN A 438 8.89 10.42 6.91
C GLN A 438 9.59 9.50 5.95
#